data_e722bc52ae8df4c44bd70bd006d07cbb
#
_entry.id   e722bc52ae8df4c44bd70bd006d07cbb
#
_cell.length_a   1.000
_cell.length_b   1.000
_cell.length_c   1.000
_cell.angle_alpha   90.00
_cell.angle_beta   90.00
_cell.angle_gamma   90.00
#
_symmetry.space_group_name_H-M   'P 1'
#
loop_
_entity.id
_entity.type
_entity.pdbx_description
1 polymer ?
#
loop_
_entity_poly.entity_id
_entity_poly.type
_entity_poly.pdbx_seq_one_letter_code
_entity_poly.pdbx_strand_id
1 'polypeptide(L)' 'QTKYGTQISKSDLMPGDLVFFKTGGGDNGLHVGIYDTDNTFIHASTSKGVIRSSLDNAYWKKTFWQARRL' A
#
# COMPACT_ATOMS: atom_id res chain seq x y z
N GLN A 1 -3.51 -10.33 -4.88
CA GLN A 1 -4.85 -10.87 -4.97
C GLN A 1 -5.73 -10.31 -3.86
N THR A 2 -6.78 -9.62 -4.22
CA THR A 2 -7.57 -8.88 -3.25
C THR A 2 -8.77 -9.63 -2.70
N LYS A 3 -8.97 -10.85 -3.10
CA LYS A 3 -10.09 -11.62 -2.57
C LYS A 3 -9.84 -12.16 -1.16
N TYR A 4 -8.62 -12.06 -0.68
CA TYR A 4 -8.29 -12.51 0.66
C TYR A 4 -8.35 -11.36 1.65
N GLY A 5 -8.80 -11.65 2.85
CA GLY A 5 -8.90 -10.66 3.89
C GLY A 5 -10.11 -9.77 3.74
N THR A 6 -10.24 -8.82 4.63
CA THR A 6 -11.37 -7.89 4.68
C THR A 6 -10.91 -6.52 4.20
N GLN A 7 -11.66 -5.95 3.28
CA GLN A 7 -11.37 -4.60 2.81
C GLN A 7 -11.68 -3.61 3.94
N ILE A 8 -10.77 -2.66 4.14
CA ILE A 8 -10.93 -1.65 5.17
C ILE A 8 -10.73 -0.27 4.57
N SER A 9 -11.28 0.73 5.25
CA SER A 9 -11.11 2.12 4.82
C SER A 9 -9.71 2.60 5.12
N LYS A 10 -9.23 3.54 4.32
CA LYS A 10 -7.92 4.14 4.54
C LYS A 10 -7.82 4.76 5.93
N SER A 11 -8.93 5.31 6.43
CA SER A 11 -8.96 5.91 7.76
C SER A 11 -8.92 4.89 8.89
N ASP A 12 -9.15 3.62 8.59
CA ASP A 12 -9.16 2.56 9.59
C ASP A 12 -7.89 1.73 9.59
N LEU A 13 -6.87 2.15 8.86
CA LEU A 13 -5.62 1.40 8.75
C LEU A 13 -4.95 1.20 10.11
N MET A 14 -4.44 0.00 10.30
CA MET A 14 -3.68 -0.36 11.49
C MET A 14 -2.39 -1.04 11.04
N PRO A 15 -1.33 -0.99 11.88
CA PRO A 15 -0.08 -1.65 11.53
C PRO A 15 -0.29 -3.12 11.17
N GLY A 16 0.31 -3.54 10.07
CA GLY A 16 0.16 -4.89 9.57
C GLY A 16 -0.86 -5.06 8.46
N ASP A 17 -1.70 -4.04 8.23
CA ASP A 17 -2.66 -4.11 7.14
C ASP A 17 -1.95 -3.96 5.80
N LEU A 18 -2.51 -4.61 4.77
CA LEU A 18 -1.97 -4.51 3.41
C LEU A 18 -2.57 -3.30 2.71
N VAL A 19 -1.73 -2.57 2.01
CA VAL A 19 -2.17 -1.43 1.21
C VAL A 19 -1.81 -1.69 -0.25
N PHE A 20 -2.74 -1.39 -1.14
CA PHE A 20 -2.60 -1.67 -2.57
C PHE A 20 -2.67 -0.38 -3.36
N PHE A 21 -1.79 -0.28 -4.35
CA PHE A 21 -1.70 0.90 -5.20
C PHE A 21 -1.80 0.47 -6.65
N LYS A 22 -2.49 1.26 -7.46
CA LYS A 22 -2.54 1.07 -8.90
C LYS A 22 -1.56 2.04 -9.53
N THR A 23 -0.38 1.55 -9.82
CA THR A 23 0.69 2.40 -10.32
C THR A 23 0.73 2.51 -11.84
N GLY A 24 -0.02 1.65 -12.51
CA GLY A 24 -0.09 1.73 -13.96
C GLY A 24 1.10 1.18 -14.69
N GLY A 25 2.08 0.66 -13.96
CA GLY A 25 3.26 0.11 -14.59
C GLY A 25 3.26 -1.41 -14.53
N GLY A 26 4.12 -2.03 -15.29
CA GLY A 26 4.27 -3.47 -15.28
C GLY A 26 3.03 -4.20 -15.76
N ASP A 27 3.00 -5.49 -15.53
CA ASP A 27 1.93 -6.34 -16.03
C ASP A 27 0.58 -6.05 -15.40
N ASN A 28 0.56 -5.83 -14.10
CA ASN A 28 -0.68 -5.64 -13.39
C ASN A 28 -0.88 -4.22 -12.91
N GLY A 29 0.18 -3.44 -12.93
CA GLY A 29 0.13 -2.09 -12.41
C GLY A 29 -0.20 -2.04 -10.93
N LEU A 30 -0.03 -3.14 -10.20
CA LEU A 30 -0.30 -3.19 -8.78
C LEU A 30 0.98 -3.18 -7.98
N HIS A 31 0.93 -2.41 -6.89
CA HIS A 31 2.02 -2.36 -5.94
C HIS A 31 1.41 -2.57 -4.56
N VAL A 32 2.06 -3.37 -3.73
CA VAL A 32 1.55 -3.68 -2.42
C VAL A 32 2.57 -3.31 -1.35
N GLY A 33 2.07 -2.82 -0.22
CA GLY A 33 2.90 -2.54 0.93
C GLY A 33 2.20 -2.96 2.20
N ILE A 34 2.88 -2.81 3.32
CA ILE A 34 2.34 -3.13 4.64
C ILE A 34 2.29 -1.84 5.43
N TYR A 35 1.09 -1.51 5.90
CA TYR A 35 0.92 -0.29 6.68
C TYR A 35 1.68 -0.38 8.00
N ASP A 36 2.35 0.70 8.33
CA ASP A 36 2.99 0.85 9.63
C ASP A 36 2.28 1.98 10.38
N THR A 37 2.95 2.67 11.26
CA THR A 37 2.34 3.76 12.00
C THR A 37 2.55 5.09 11.28
N ASP A 38 1.84 6.12 11.75
CA ASP A 38 2.03 7.51 11.29
C ASP A 38 1.82 7.67 9.80
N ASN A 39 0.83 6.96 9.27
CA ASN A 39 0.45 7.10 7.87
C ASN A 39 1.57 6.72 6.90
N THR A 40 2.40 5.76 7.30
CA THR A 40 3.47 5.24 6.47
C THR A 40 3.26 3.77 6.17
N PHE A 41 3.93 3.29 5.14
CA PHE A 41 3.89 1.89 4.78
C PHE A 41 5.26 1.41 4.34
N ILE A 42 5.49 0.12 4.48
CA ILE A 42 6.76 -0.50 4.11
C ILE A 42 6.53 -1.31 2.84
N HIS A 43 7.41 -1.14 1.87
CA HIS A 43 7.27 -1.84 0.61
C HIS A 43 8.64 -2.07 -0.03
N ALA A 44 8.66 -2.95 -1.03
CA ALA A 44 9.88 -3.26 -1.74
C ALA A 44 10.03 -2.34 -2.93
N SER A 45 11.20 -1.75 -3.07
CA SER A 45 11.55 -0.90 -4.19
C SER A 45 12.59 -1.63 -5.04
N THR A 46 12.43 -1.59 -6.36
CA THR A 46 13.38 -2.24 -7.24
C THR A 46 14.76 -1.62 -7.19
N SER A 47 14.84 -0.36 -6.85
CA SER A 47 16.13 0.35 -6.82
C SER A 47 16.71 0.47 -5.42
N LYS A 48 15.90 0.39 -4.37
CA LYS A 48 16.36 0.67 -3.01
C LYS A 48 16.10 -0.47 -2.03
N GLY A 49 15.48 -1.55 -2.47
CA GLY A 49 15.12 -2.64 -1.57
C GLY A 49 13.90 -2.27 -0.73
N VAL A 50 13.87 -2.72 0.51
CA VAL A 50 12.72 -2.47 1.39
C VAL A 50 12.85 -1.07 1.98
N ILE A 51 11.84 -0.24 1.75
CA ILE A 51 11.84 1.14 2.23
C ILE A 51 10.49 1.48 2.83
N ARG A 52 10.47 2.58 3.57
CA ARG A 52 9.25 3.14 4.14
C ARG A 52 8.88 4.40 3.38
N SER A 53 7.60 4.52 3.04
CA SER A 53 7.09 5.69 2.34
C SER A 53 5.84 6.19 3.03
N SER A 54 5.50 7.46 2.79
CA SER A 54 4.33 8.08 3.39
C SER A 54 3.12 7.95 2.47
N LEU A 55 1.98 7.62 3.06
CA LEU A 55 0.71 7.63 2.33
C LEU A 55 0.27 9.04 1.95
N ASP A 56 0.88 10.05 2.58
CA ASP A 56 0.59 11.44 2.23
C ASP A 56 1.43 11.93 1.05
N ASN A 57 2.39 11.13 0.59
CA ASN A 57 3.14 11.45 -0.61
C ASN A 57 2.17 11.55 -1.78
N ALA A 58 2.31 12.60 -2.60
CA ALA A 58 1.38 12.85 -3.68
C ALA A 58 1.22 11.67 -4.63
N TYR A 59 2.31 11.00 -4.95
CA TYR A 59 2.26 9.85 -5.84
C TYR A 59 1.48 8.69 -5.23
N TRP A 60 1.78 8.34 -3.98
CA TRP A 60 1.12 7.22 -3.33
C TRP A 60 -0.33 7.52 -3.00
N LYS A 61 -0.62 8.75 -2.61
CA LYS A 61 -1.99 9.17 -2.35
C LYS A 61 -2.85 9.07 -3.60
N LYS A 62 -2.29 9.45 -4.73
CA LYS A 62 -2.98 9.43 -6.02
C LYS A 62 -3.23 8.02 -6.50
N THR A 63 -2.31 7.09 -6.24
CA THR A 63 -2.40 5.74 -6.77
C THR A 63 -3.03 4.74 -5.79
N PHE A 64 -3.33 5.17 -4.57
CA PHE A 64 -3.94 4.29 -3.57
C PHE A 64 -5.23 3.69 -4.11
N TRP A 65 -5.35 2.38 -3.96
CA TRP A 65 -6.52 1.66 -4.45
C TRP A 65 -7.38 1.13 -3.31
N GLN A 66 -6.83 0.28 -2.47
CA GLN A 66 -7.58 -0.27 -1.35
C GLN A 66 -6.62 -0.81 -0.30
N ALA A 67 -7.18 -1.14 0.85
CA ALA A 67 -6.44 -1.77 1.92
C ALA A 67 -7.21 -2.99 2.40
N ARG A 68 -6.50 -3.97 2.91
CA ARG A 68 -7.11 -5.20 3.41
C ARG A 68 -6.44 -5.66 4.69
N ARG A 69 -7.24 -6.26 5.55
CA ARG A 69 -6.78 -6.86 6.80
C ARG A 69 -6.96 -8.36 6.73
N LEU A 70 -5.87 -9.07 6.98
CA LEU A 70 -5.90 -10.53 6.92
C LEU A 70 -6.50 -11.16 8.18
#